data_5886bbc4bc986b7ed089fbf0e310769c
#
_entry.id   5886bbc4bc986b7ed089fbf0e310769c
#
_cell.length_a   1.000
_cell.length_b   1.000
_cell.length_c   1.000
_cell.angle_alpha   90.00
_cell.angle_beta   90.00
_cell.angle_gamma   90.00
#
_symmetry.space_group_name_H-M   'P 1'
#
loop_
_entity.id
_entity.type
_entity.pdbx_description
1 polymer ?
#
loop_
_entity_poly.entity_id
_entity_poly.type
_entity_poly.pdbx_seq_one_letter_code
_entity_poly.pdbx_strand_id
1 'polypeptide(L)'
;LNRRQRQMCIRDRKKGGKKMENEIEGVTYLEFDTFMKVNLRVGRIISVDDHPNADKLYVVKLDDGTGVERTICAGLKAFYQPDEMEGKLVVFVENLKPRPLRGVTSEGMMLAADDGEGHVRLITVDGDISTGSQVR
;
A
#
# COMPACT_ATOMS: atom_id res chain seq x y z
N LEU A 1 -19.36 -5.49 7.87
CA LEU A 1 -18.47 -4.41 7.43
C LEU A 1 -17.69 -3.88 8.61
N ASN A 2 -16.44 -3.55 8.36
CA ASN A 2 -15.66 -2.88 9.37
C ASN A 2 -16.07 -1.41 9.46
N ARG A 3 -15.57 -0.72 10.46
CA ARG A 3 -15.91 0.66 10.71
C ARG A 3 -15.67 1.57 9.50
N ARG A 4 -14.53 1.38 8.86
CA ARG A 4 -14.15 2.19 7.72
C ARG A 4 -15.11 2.01 6.54
N GLN A 5 -15.48 0.78 6.26
CA GLN A 5 -16.41 0.49 5.19
C GLN A 5 -17.80 1.07 5.48
N ARG A 6 -18.23 1.02 6.72
CA ARG A 6 -19.49 1.64 7.10
C ARG A 6 -19.50 3.14 6.88
N GLN A 7 -18.41 3.79 7.20
CA GLN A 7 -18.29 5.23 6.97
C GLN A 7 -18.36 5.58 5.49
N MET A 8 -17.71 4.79 4.67
CA MET A 8 -17.77 4.97 3.23
C MET A 8 -19.19 4.80 2.70
N CYS A 9 -19.88 3.76 3.15
CA CYS A 9 -21.25 3.52 2.73
C CYS A 9 -22.19 4.64 3.15
N ILE A 10 -22.03 5.17 4.34
CA ILE A 10 -22.82 6.29 4.83
C ILE A 10 -22.58 7.53 3.98
N ARG A 11 -21.32 7.78 3.64
CA ARG A 11 -20.95 8.91 2.79
C ARG A 11 -21.58 8.78 1.41
N ASP A 12 -21.53 7.61 0.82
CA ASP A 12 -22.11 7.37 -0.48
C ASP A 12 -23.63 7.57 -0.47
N ARG A 13 -24.30 7.11 0.58
CA ARG A 13 -25.74 7.33 0.71
C ARG A 13 -26.10 8.80 0.79
N LYS A 14 -25.30 9.59 1.49
CA LYS A 14 -25.52 11.02 1.58
C LYS A 14 -25.36 11.70 0.22
N LYS A 15 -24.52 11.16 -0.60
CA LYS A 15 -24.27 11.70 -1.94
C LYS A 15 -25.34 11.32 -2.95
N GLY A 16 -26.10 10.29 -2.67
CA GLY A 16 -27.04 9.73 -3.64
C GLY A 16 -27.92 10.79 -4.29
N GLY A 17 -27.81 10.92 -5.58
CA GLY A 17 -28.58 11.86 -6.39
C GLY A 17 -28.19 13.32 -6.28
N LYS A 18 -27.40 13.69 -5.31
CA LYS A 18 -27.03 15.08 -5.07
C LYS A 18 -25.54 15.26 -4.94
N LYS A 19 -24.81 14.69 -5.87
CA LYS A 19 -23.36 14.64 -5.84
C LYS A 19 -22.70 16.01 -5.71
N MET A 20 -23.15 16.95 -6.48
CA MET A 20 -22.53 18.28 -6.53
C MET A 20 -22.64 19.01 -5.21
N GLU A 21 -23.69 18.76 -4.47
CA GLU A 21 -23.92 19.40 -3.19
C GLU A 21 -23.04 18.81 -2.07
N ASN A 22 -22.54 17.58 -2.27
CA ASN A 22 -21.75 16.87 -1.27
C ASN A 22 -20.28 16.87 -1.57
N GLU A 23 -19.87 17.44 -2.70
CA GLU A 23 -18.47 17.51 -3.06
C GLU A 23 -17.79 18.65 -2.32
N ILE A 24 -16.59 18.37 -1.85
CA ILE A 24 -15.79 19.35 -1.11
C ILE A 24 -15.02 20.20 -2.11
N GLU A 25 -15.16 21.51 -2.01
CA GLU A 25 -14.43 22.42 -2.87
C GLU A 25 -12.93 22.28 -2.65
N GLY A 26 -12.17 22.30 -3.74
CA GLY A 26 -10.72 22.15 -3.70
C GLY A 26 -10.24 20.71 -3.67
N VAL A 27 -11.14 19.74 -3.64
CA VAL A 27 -10.80 18.32 -3.68
C VAL A 27 -10.96 17.80 -5.11
N THR A 28 -9.93 17.14 -5.61
CA THR A 28 -10.00 16.47 -6.90
C THR A 28 -10.62 15.10 -6.70
N TYR A 29 -11.80 14.89 -7.26
CA TYR A 29 -12.49 13.62 -7.12
C TYR A 29 -12.05 12.65 -8.21
N LEU A 30 -11.97 11.38 -7.83
CA LEU A 30 -11.53 10.32 -8.68
C LEU A 30 -12.74 9.48 -9.11
N GLU A 31 -12.84 9.20 -10.42
CA GLU A 31 -13.87 8.30 -10.90
C GLU A 31 -13.60 6.88 -10.38
N PHE A 32 -14.67 6.17 -10.08
CA PHE A 32 -14.55 4.80 -9.57
C PHE A 32 -13.80 3.90 -10.55
N ASP A 33 -14.10 4.04 -11.85
CA ASP A 33 -13.44 3.24 -12.88
C ASP A 33 -11.93 3.48 -12.91
N THR A 34 -11.51 4.69 -12.65
CA THR A 34 -10.09 5.02 -12.60
C THR A 34 -9.44 4.37 -11.39
N PHE A 35 -10.11 4.40 -10.25
CA PHE A 35 -9.61 3.74 -9.05
C PHE A 35 -9.48 2.23 -9.25
N MET A 36 -10.41 1.63 -9.97
CA MET A 36 -10.39 0.18 -10.23
C MET A 36 -9.21 -0.26 -11.09
N LYS A 37 -8.51 0.65 -11.72
CA LYS A 37 -7.29 0.33 -12.47
C LYS A 37 -6.10 0.05 -11.54
N VAL A 38 -6.18 0.47 -10.30
CA VAL A 38 -5.13 0.22 -9.31
C VAL A 38 -5.36 -1.16 -8.71
N ASN A 39 -4.38 -2.06 -8.87
CA ASN A 39 -4.45 -3.40 -8.27
C ASN A 39 -3.73 -3.40 -6.93
N LEU A 40 -4.51 -3.50 -5.87
CA LEU A 40 -3.98 -3.64 -4.52
C LEU A 40 -4.05 -5.11 -4.12
N ARG A 41 -2.97 -5.62 -3.58
CA ARG A 41 -2.86 -7.02 -3.15
C ARG A 41 -2.25 -7.10 -1.76
N VAL A 42 -2.49 -8.20 -1.11
CA VAL A 42 -1.85 -8.53 0.16
C VAL A 42 -0.59 -9.34 -0.13
N GLY A 43 0.51 -8.95 0.46
CA GLY A 43 1.76 -9.70 0.37
C GLY A 43 2.36 -9.89 1.75
N ARG A 44 3.27 -10.86 1.87
CA ARG A 44 4.01 -11.10 3.11
C ARG A 44 5.46 -10.73 2.89
N ILE A 45 6.02 -9.96 3.80
CA ILE A 45 7.41 -9.58 3.73
C ILE A 45 8.26 -10.80 4.10
N ILE A 46 9.11 -11.21 3.17
CA ILE A 46 10.00 -12.36 3.36
C ILE A 46 11.30 -11.93 3.98
N SER A 47 11.93 -10.90 3.42
CA SER A 47 13.21 -10.39 3.92
C SER A 47 13.32 -8.90 3.65
N VAL A 48 14.14 -8.24 4.45
CA VAL A 48 14.40 -6.81 4.36
C VAL A 48 15.90 -6.60 4.48
N ASP A 49 16.49 -6.00 3.46
CA ASP A 49 17.92 -5.71 3.42
C ASP A 49 18.15 -4.24 3.14
N ASP A 50 19.31 -3.75 3.54
CA ASP A 50 19.72 -2.39 3.21
C ASP A 50 19.95 -2.26 1.72
N HIS A 51 19.53 -1.15 1.14
CA HIS A 51 19.81 -0.87 -0.26
C HIS A 51 21.32 -0.58 -0.40
N PRO A 52 22.00 -1.22 -1.35
CA PRO A 52 23.46 -1.08 -1.47
C PRO A 52 23.94 0.33 -1.86
N ASN A 53 23.08 1.11 -2.50
CA ASN A 53 23.44 2.42 -3.02
C ASN A 53 22.57 3.57 -2.53
N ALA A 54 21.72 3.31 -1.54
CA ALA A 54 20.81 4.36 -1.03
C ALA A 54 20.62 4.17 0.48
N ASP A 55 21.07 5.16 1.24
CA ASP A 55 21.11 5.06 2.70
C ASP A 55 19.74 5.01 3.39
N LYS A 56 18.71 5.51 2.73
CA LYS A 56 17.38 5.62 3.33
C LYS A 56 16.40 4.57 2.84
N LEU A 57 16.86 3.66 2.01
CA LEU A 57 15.97 2.66 1.42
C LEU A 57 16.28 1.26 1.92
N TYR A 58 15.23 0.47 2.07
CA TYR A 58 15.32 -0.97 2.20
C TYR A 58 14.98 -1.62 0.88
N VAL A 59 15.60 -2.76 0.62
CA VAL A 59 15.18 -3.67 -0.46
C VAL A 59 14.38 -4.77 0.19
N VAL A 60 13.10 -4.81 -0.11
CA VAL A 60 12.16 -5.75 0.50
C VAL A 60 11.82 -6.85 -0.51
N LYS A 61 11.92 -8.10 -0.06
CA LYS A 61 11.44 -9.24 -0.84
C LYS A 61 10.06 -9.61 -0.32
N LEU A 62 9.10 -9.68 -1.20
CA LEU A 62 7.71 -9.84 -0.88
C LEU A 62 7.14 -11.08 -1.56
N ASP A 63 6.42 -11.90 -0.77
CA ASP A 63 5.63 -13.00 -1.32
C ASP A 63 4.28 -12.43 -1.75
N ASP A 64 4.06 -12.37 -3.05
CA ASP A 64 2.83 -11.80 -3.62
C ASP A 64 1.80 -12.86 -4.03
N GLY A 65 2.04 -14.10 -3.67
CA GLY A 65 1.14 -15.19 -3.97
C GLY A 65 1.37 -15.87 -5.32
N THR A 66 2.31 -15.36 -6.13
CA THR A 66 2.59 -15.93 -7.46
C THR A 66 3.65 -17.02 -7.44
N GLY A 67 4.32 -17.19 -6.32
CA GLY A 67 5.45 -18.13 -6.20
C GLY A 67 6.80 -17.52 -6.59
N VAL A 68 6.80 -16.28 -7.06
CA VAL A 68 8.02 -15.54 -7.39
C VAL A 68 8.13 -14.37 -6.44
N GLU A 69 9.30 -14.19 -5.84
CA GLU A 69 9.53 -13.08 -4.94
C GLU A 69 9.53 -11.76 -5.69
N ARG A 70 8.76 -10.81 -5.17
CA ARG A 70 8.71 -9.47 -5.71
C ARG A 70 9.68 -8.58 -4.94
N THR A 71 10.41 -7.72 -5.66
CA THR A 71 11.35 -6.78 -5.06
C THR A 71 10.73 -5.40 -5.00
N ILE A 72 10.70 -4.81 -3.81
CA ILE A 72 10.18 -3.45 -3.62
C ILE A 72 11.20 -2.65 -2.82
N CYS A 73 11.53 -1.46 -3.28
CA CYS A 73 12.36 -0.53 -2.53
C CYS A 73 11.44 0.36 -1.68
N ALA A 74 11.74 0.47 -0.41
CA ALA A 74 10.89 1.20 0.52
C ALA A 74 11.69 2.15 1.39
N GLY A 75 11.21 3.39 1.50
CA GLY A 75 11.85 4.43 2.31
C GLY A 75 11.44 4.35 3.77
N LEU A 76 11.59 3.20 4.39
CA LEU A 76 11.12 2.94 5.75
C LEU A 76 12.25 2.79 6.77
N LYS A 77 13.49 3.01 6.36
CA LYS A 77 14.64 2.75 7.21
C LYS A 77 14.66 3.57 8.49
N ALA A 78 14.10 4.76 8.45
CA ALA A 78 14.03 5.63 9.62
C ALA A 78 12.91 5.23 10.60
N PHE A 79 11.99 4.33 10.19
CA PHE A 79 10.80 4.02 10.96
C PHE A 79 10.69 2.57 11.41
N TYR A 80 11.40 1.67 10.74
CA TYR A 80 11.34 0.24 11.02
C TYR A 80 12.72 -0.38 10.99
N GLN A 81 12.93 -1.35 11.87
CA GLN A 81 14.07 -2.25 11.75
C GLN A 81 13.68 -3.44 10.89
N PRO A 82 14.63 -4.10 10.22
CA PRO A 82 14.28 -5.24 9.34
C PRO A 82 13.49 -6.33 10.04
N ASP A 83 13.84 -6.67 11.27
CA ASP A 83 13.16 -7.72 12.02
C ASP A 83 11.72 -7.35 12.39
N GLU A 84 11.41 -6.07 12.46
CA GLU A 84 10.05 -5.61 12.70
C GLU A 84 9.16 -5.77 11.48
N MET A 85 9.73 -5.83 10.30
CA MET A 85 8.99 -5.92 9.04
C MET A 85 8.84 -7.35 8.57
N GLU A 86 9.85 -8.19 8.78
CA GLU A 86 9.84 -9.55 8.27
C GLU A 86 8.66 -10.35 8.82
N GLY A 87 7.97 -11.04 7.94
CA GLY A 87 6.81 -11.84 8.29
C GLY A 87 5.49 -11.08 8.32
N LYS A 88 5.50 -9.76 8.20
CA LYS A 88 4.26 -8.98 8.21
C LYS A 88 3.49 -9.12 6.90
N LEU A 89 2.17 -9.12 7.03
CA LEU A 89 1.28 -8.95 5.89
C LEU A 89 1.14 -7.46 5.63
N VAL A 90 1.28 -7.08 4.37
CA VAL A 90 1.18 -5.68 3.96
C VAL A 90 0.31 -5.56 2.72
N VAL A 91 -0.17 -4.36 2.47
CA VAL A 91 -0.90 -4.05 1.24
C VAL A 91 0.07 -3.34 0.29
N PHE A 92 0.12 -3.79 -0.94
CA PHE A 92 1.00 -3.19 -1.93
C PHE A 92 0.28 -2.98 -3.27
N VAL A 93 0.81 -2.06 -4.07
CA VAL A 93 0.31 -1.81 -5.41
C VAL A 93 1.03 -2.76 -6.36
N GLU A 94 0.25 -3.68 -6.95
CA GLU A 94 0.81 -4.74 -7.80
C GLU A 94 1.19 -4.24 -9.19
N ASN A 95 0.35 -3.40 -9.76
CA ASN A 95 0.49 -2.99 -11.16
C ASN A 95 1.11 -1.61 -11.35
N LEU A 96 1.93 -1.19 -10.42
CA LEU A 96 2.71 0.01 -10.60
C LEU A 96 3.87 -0.29 -11.55
N LYS A 97 4.14 0.63 -12.47
CA LYS A 97 5.24 0.45 -13.42
C LYS A 97 6.56 0.30 -12.66
N PRO A 98 7.36 -0.74 -12.97
CA PRO A 98 8.65 -0.92 -12.30
C PRO A 98 9.55 0.30 -12.48
N ARG A 99 10.25 0.67 -11.42
CA ARG A 99 11.15 1.83 -11.39
C ARG A 99 12.54 1.41 -10.95
N PRO A 100 13.58 1.77 -11.71
CA PRO A 100 14.94 1.59 -11.21
C PRO A 100 15.24 2.66 -10.17
N LEU A 101 15.73 2.24 -9.01
CA LEU A 101 16.13 3.11 -7.93
C LEU A 101 17.56 2.78 -7.54
N ARG A 102 18.50 3.53 -8.06
CA ARG A 102 19.94 3.39 -7.79
C ARG A 102 20.45 1.96 -8.00
N GLY A 103 20.05 1.34 -9.10
CA GLY A 103 20.52 0.02 -9.50
C GLY A 103 19.64 -1.15 -9.07
N VAL A 104 18.61 -0.90 -8.26
CA VAL A 104 17.64 -1.93 -7.89
C VAL A 104 16.29 -1.53 -8.45
N THR A 105 15.67 -2.44 -9.19
CA THR A 105 14.35 -2.18 -9.77
C THR A 105 13.27 -2.50 -8.75
N SER A 106 12.46 -1.48 -8.42
CA SER A 106 11.31 -1.67 -7.53
C SER A 106 10.09 -2.04 -8.35
N GLU A 107 9.46 -3.16 -8.00
CA GLU A 107 8.35 -3.74 -8.75
C GLU A 107 6.99 -3.49 -8.11
N GLY A 108 6.85 -2.38 -7.45
CA GLY A 108 5.61 -2.02 -6.79
C GLY A 108 5.85 -1.05 -5.65
N MET A 109 4.84 -0.88 -4.83
CA MET A 109 4.92 0.05 -3.71
C MET A 109 4.08 -0.49 -2.56
N MET A 110 4.68 -0.60 -1.39
CA MET A 110 3.92 -0.93 -0.18
C MET A 110 3.22 0.34 0.31
N LEU A 111 2.01 0.20 0.79
CA LEU A 111 1.26 1.32 1.34
C LEU A 111 1.61 1.53 2.80
N ALA A 112 1.72 2.78 3.19
CA ALA A 112 1.98 3.16 4.57
C ALA A 112 1.21 4.42 4.90
N ALA A 113 0.87 4.56 6.16
CA ALA A 113 0.22 5.77 6.66
C ALA A 113 1.28 6.67 7.28
N ASP A 114 1.21 7.95 6.97
CA ASP A 114 2.14 8.96 7.48
C ASP A 114 1.32 10.08 8.09
N ASP A 115 1.54 10.36 9.37
CA ASP A 115 0.77 11.40 10.07
C ASP A 115 1.37 12.81 9.90
N GLY A 116 2.46 12.92 9.17
CA GLY A 116 3.15 14.19 8.97
C GLY A 116 3.95 14.66 10.18
N GLU A 117 4.01 13.87 11.23
CA GLU A 117 4.68 14.24 12.49
C GLU A 117 5.79 13.25 12.86
N GLY A 118 6.31 12.54 11.88
CA GLY A 118 7.41 11.61 12.10
C GLY A 118 6.99 10.19 12.39
N HIS A 119 5.72 9.85 12.24
CA HIS A 119 5.23 8.49 12.42
C HIS A 119 4.79 7.91 11.08
N VAL A 120 5.35 6.78 10.72
CA VAL A 120 4.97 6.05 9.51
C VAL A 120 4.69 4.61 9.90
N ARG A 121 3.55 4.09 9.47
CA ARG A 121 3.13 2.72 9.77
C ARG A 121 2.65 2.03 8.51
N LEU A 122 3.07 0.81 8.32
CA LEU A 122 2.63 -0.01 7.17
C LEU A 122 1.14 -0.30 7.27
N ILE A 123 0.48 -0.28 6.12
CA ILE A 123 -0.92 -0.70 6.05
C ILE A 123 -0.95 -2.22 6.03
N THR A 124 -1.69 -2.80 6.96
CA THR A 124 -1.77 -4.25 7.11
C THR A 124 -3.24 -4.69 7.13
N VAL A 125 -3.44 -5.99 7.22
CA VAL A 125 -4.79 -6.58 7.30
C VAL A 125 -5.09 -7.00 8.73
N ASP A 126 -6.36 -7.14 9.03
CA ASP A 126 -6.86 -7.39 10.38
C ASP A 126 -6.85 -8.87 10.77
N GLY A 127 -6.07 -9.67 10.12
CA GLY A 127 -5.99 -11.10 10.44
C GLY A 127 -5.31 -11.83 9.32
N ASP A 128 -5.20 -13.13 9.46
CA ASP A 128 -4.56 -13.94 8.43
C ASP A 128 -5.41 -14.03 7.18
N ILE A 129 -4.77 -13.85 6.06
CA ILE A 129 -5.37 -14.03 4.75
C ILE A 129 -4.26 -14.47 3.79
N SER A 130 -4.65 -15.13 2.70
CA SER A 130 -3.69 -15.62 1.73
C SER A 130 -2.98 -14.48 1.02
N THR A 131 -1.68 -14.64 0.78
CA THR A 131 -0.93 -13.69 -0.05
C THR A 131 -1.50 -13.70 -1.46
N GLY A 132 -1.50 -12.54 -2.09
CA GLY A 132 -2.13 -12.37 -3.39
C GLY A 132 -3.61 -12.02 -3.32
N SER A 133 -4.21 -11.97 -2.12
CA SER A 133 -5.61 -11.56 -1.98
C SER A 133 -5.80 -10.15 -2.46
N GLN A 134 -6.89 -9.92 -3.18
CA GLN A 134 -7.19 -8.60 -3.72
C GLN A 134 -7.76 -7.68 -2.65
N VAL A 135 -7.26 -6.47 -2.62
CA VAL A 135 -7.77 -5.40 -1.75
C VAL A 135 -8.68 -4.50 -2.59
N ARG A 136 -9.88 -4.26 -2.08
CA ARG A 136 -10.87 -3.46 -2.80
C ARG A 136 -11.85 -2.77 -1.87
#